data_e505f68b8e482a4bbcae99bb0e6b7da8
#
_entry.id   e505f68b8e482a4bbcae99bb0e6b7da8
#
_cell.length_a   1.000
_cell.length_b   1.000
_cell.length_c   1.000
_cell.angle_alpha   90.00
_cell.angle_beta   90.00
_cell.angle_gamma   90.00
#
_symmetry.space_group_name_H-M   'P 1'
#
loop_
_entity.id
_entity.type
_entity.pdbx_description
1 polymer ?
#
loop_
_entity_poly.entity_id
_entity_poly.type
_entity_poly.pdbx_seq_one_letter_code
_entity_poly.pdbx_strand_id
1 'polypeptide(L)'
;MKPFFVVVLSFVGVLLSICIPPERLPWNADVKVYWFQFTGMPSTINGYSATSSTGLSQSYELDGHGYLNKGGVTITAHFYPQFSWYRPKDTTAYLLSHERSHFDITEIHARKLRKRISEYAFTSNSKDEIKRLYDQVEKERQQMQMQFDSETNHSRNHTQEEIWHKVIRKMLEEYWVYTL
;
A
#
# COMPACT_ATOMS: atom_id res chain seq x y z
N MET A 1 68.63 25.36 -9.72
CA MET A 1 67.33 24.68 -10.12
C MET A 1 66.66 24.21 -8.87
N LYS A 2 65.51 24.80 -8.50
CA LYS A 2 64.70 24.36 -7.35
C LYS A 2 63.60 23.42 -7.87
N PRO A 3 63.36 22.28 -7.25
CA PRO A 3 62.31 21.37 -7.68
C PRO A 3 60.93 21.92 -7.25
N PHE A 4 60.00 22.00 -8.21
CA PHE A 4 58.59 22.28 -7.98
C PHE A 4 57.92 21.01 -7.57
N PHE A 5 57.41 20.94 -6.32
CA PHE A 5 56.53 19.88 -5.88
C PHE A 5 55.08 20.22 -6.25
N VAL A 6 54.52 19.48 -7.19
CA VAL A 6 53.08 19.54 -7.50
C VAL A 6 52.33 18.62 -6.54
N VAL A 7 51.59 19.18 -5.61
CA VAL A 7 50.68 18.43 -4.72
C VAL A 7 49.36 18.25 -5.47
N VAL A 8 49.07 17.03 -5.93
CA VAL A 8 47.78 16.66 -6.49
C VAL A 8 46.86 16.33 -5.34
N LEU A 9 45.94 17.22 -4.99
CA LEU A 9 44.83 16.94 -4.06
C LEU A 9 43.77 16.12 -4.78
N SER A 10 43.74 14.82 -4.50
CA SER A 10 42.64 13.94 -4.95
C SER A 10 41.40 14.19 -4.08
N PHE A 11 40.39 14.85 -4.64
CA PHE A 11 39.10 15.02 -4.01
C PHE A 11 38.31 13.69 -4.16
N VAL A 12 38.31 12.85 -3.13
CA VAL A 12 37.41 11.69 -3.07
C VAL A 12 36.04 12.18 -2.67
N GLY A 13 35.20 12.42 -3.67
CA GLY A 13 33.78 12.73 -3.47
C GLY A 13 33.05 11.51 -2.93
N VAL A 14 32.72 11.50 -1.64
CA VAL A 14 31.80 10.51 -1.06
C VAL A 14 30.41 10.85 -1.57
N LEU A 15 29.90 10.10 -2.56
CA LEU A 15 28.52 10.10 -2.97
C LEU A 15 27.67 9.50 -1.86
N LEU A 16 27.14 10.33 -0.98
CA LEU A 16 26.08 9.95 -0.05
C LEU A 16 24.85 9.64 -0.87
N SER A 17 24.54 8.34 -1.04
CA SER A 17 23.30 7.88 -1.64
C SER A 17 22.15 8.22 -0.67
N ILE A 18 21.45 9.31 -0.94
CA ILE A 18 20.23 9.67 -0.20
C ILE A 18 19.16 8.66 -0.61
N CYS A 19 18.86 7.72 0.27
CA CYS A 19 17.74 6.80 0.08
C CYS A 19 16.43 7.60 0.30
N ILE A 20 15.88 8.13 -0.79
CA ILE A 20 14.55 8.75 -0.75
C ILE A 20 13.53 7.61 -0.63
N PRO A 21 12.68 7.60 0.43
CA PRO A 21 11.65 6.59 0.52
C PRO A 21 10.71 6.69 -0.69
N PRO A 22 10.16 5.55 -1.16
CA PRO A 22 9.26 5.56 -2.30
C PRO A 22 8.04 6.45 -2.00
N GLU A 23 7.63 7.23 -2.99
CA GLU A 23 6.40 7.99 -2.93
C GLU A 23 5.23 7.04 -2.66
N ARG A 24 4.31 7.44 -1.79
CA ARG A 24 3.10 6.70 -1.44
C ARG A 24 1.93 7.63 -1.29
N LEU A 25 0.82 7.26 -1.88
CA LEU A 25 -0.42 8.02 -1.82
C LEU A 25 -1.35 7.36 -0.80
N PRO A 26 -1.77 8.07 0.25
CA PRO A 26 -2.76 7.54 1.18
C PRO A 26 -4.12 7.42 0.49
N TRP A 27 -4.89 6.40 0.89
CA TRP A 27 -6.27 6.26 0.42
C TRP A 27 -7.13 7.44 0.90
N ASN A 28 -7.98 7.91 -0.01
CA ASN A 28 -8.95 8.96 0.28
C ASN A 28 -10.22 8.71 -0.54
N ALA A 29 -11.38 8.85 0.09
CA ALA A 29 -12.68 8.62 -0.55
C ALA A 29 -12.95 9.55 -1.74
N ASP A 30 -12.47 10.80 -1.64
CA ASP A 30 -12.72 11.87 -2.62
C ASP A 30 -11.64 11.94 -3.72
N VAL A 31 -10.48 11.28 -3.52
CA VAL A 31 -9.34 11.34 -4.42
C VAL A 31 -9.07 9.97 -5.03
N LYS A 32 -9.39 9.83 -6.32
CA LYS A 32 -9.16 8.59 -7.06
C LYS A 32 -7.78 8.59 -7.73
N VAL A 33 -7.18 7.39 -7.80
CA VAL A 33 -5.96 7.16 -8.57
C VAL A 33 -6.28 7.16 -10.07
N TYR A 34 -5.38 7.73 -10.87
CA TYR A 34 -5.46 7.79 -12.33
C TYR A 34 -4.20 7.20 -12.97
N TRP A 35 -4.23 6.88 -14.26
CA TRP A 35 -3.11 6.27 -14.99
C TRP A 35 -1.79 7.02 -14.85
N PHE A 36 -1.81 8.36 -14.81
CA PHE A 36 -0.57 9.15 -14.68
C PHE A 36 0.18 8.93 -13.36
N GLN A 37 -0.46 8.32 -12.37
CA GLN A 37 0.15 7.97 -11.07
C GLN A 37 0.81 6.59 -11.07
N PHE A 38 0.64 5.80 -12.14
CA PHE A 38 1.31 4.51 -12.32
C PHE A 38 2.65 4.76 -13.01
N THR A 39 3.70 5.02 -12.23
CA THR A 39 5.01 5.45 -12.73
C THR A 39 6.04 4.33 -12.80
N GLY A 40 5.66 3.12 -12.41
CA GLY A 40 6.50 1.93 -12.48
C GLY A 40 6.73 1.45 -13.91
N MET A 41 7.78 0.67 -14.10
CA MET A 41 8.09 0.08 -15.41
C MET A 41 7.23 -1.17 -15.65
N PRO A 42 6.54 -1.29 -16.80
CA PRO A 42 5.75 -2.48 -17.12
C PRO A 42 6.60 -3.75 -17.14
N SER A 43 6.14 -4.78 -16.43
CA SER A 43 6.76 -6.10 -16.49
C SER A 43 6.45 -6.79 -17.82
N THR A 44 7.45 -7.44 -18.41
CA THR A 44 7.29 -8.23 -19.64
C THR A 44 6.92 -9.69 -19.34
N ILE A 45 7.03 -10.13 -18.08
CA ILE A 45 7.00 -11.55 -17.71
C ILE A 45 5.57 -12.08 -17.51
N ASN A 46 4.63 -11.27 -17.02
CA ASN A 46 3.37 -11.79 -16.47
C ASN A 46 2.15 -11.68 -17.40
N GLY A 47 2.27 -11.10 -18.60
CA GLY A 47 1.13 -10.96 -19.51
C GLY A 47 0.01 -10.03 -19.05
N TYR A 48 0.18 -9.31 -17.92
CA TYR A 48 -0.79 -8.33 -17.40
C TYR A 48 -0.72 -7.01 -18.18
N SER A 49 -1.85 -6.31 -18.22
CA SER A 49 -1.96 -4.98 -18.83
C SER A 49 -1.68 -3.85 -17.85
N ALA A 50 -1.88 -4.09 -16.56
CA ALA A 50 -1.57 -3.18 -15.46
C ALA A 50 -1.32 -3.95 -14.17
N THR A 51 -0.81 -3.26 -13.15
CA THR A 51 -0.67 -3.76 -11.78
C THR A 51 -0.70 -2.59 -10.81
N SER A 52 -1.51 -2.70 -9.76
CA SER A 52 -1.52 -1.78 -8.63
C SER A 52 -0.77 -2.36 -7.46
N SER A 53 0.30 -1.70 -7.03
CA SER A 53 0.99 -2.02 -5.78
C SER A 53 0.36 -1.22 -4.64
N THR A 54 -0.20 -1.92 -3.65
CA THR A 54 -0.86 -1.33 -2.50
C THR A 54 -0.44 -2.03 -1.21
N GLY A 55 -0.53 -1.34 -0.07
CA GLY A 55 -0.13 -1.92 1.20
C GLY A 55 -0.58 -1.10 2.40
N LEU A 56 -0.39 -1.68 3.59
CA LEU A 56 -0.69 -1.04 4.86
C LEU A 56 0.59 -0.49 5.50
N SER A 57 0.50 0.68 6.10
CA SER A 57 1.49 1.14 7.08
C SER A 57 0.85 1.32 8.44
N GLN A 58 1.66 1.16 9.49
CA GLN A 58 1.26 1.41 10.86
C GLN A 58 2.30 2.25 11.58
N SER A 59 1.82 3.16 12.44
CA SER A 59 2.62 3.80 13.48
C SER A 59 1.84 3.76 14.79
N TYR A 60 2.53 3.63 15.91
CA TYR A 60 1.94 3.58 17.24
C TYR A 60 2.96 3.96 18.30
N GLU A 61 2.46 4.32 19.47
CA GLU A 61 3.26 4.64 20.62
C GLU A 61 3.01 3.65 21.75
N LEU A 62 4.08 3.27 22.46
CA LEU A 62 4.02 2.48 23.68
C LEU A 62 4.41 3.37 24.85
N ASP A 63 3.78 3.13 26.02
CA ASP A 63 4.23 3.74 27.26
C ASP A 63 5.52 3.09 27.80
N GLY A 64 6.06 3.62 28.89
CA GLY A 64 7.28 3.10 29.52
C GLY A 64 7.16 1.67 30.08
N HIS A 65 5.95 1.11 30.14
CA HIS A 65 5.65 -0.24 30.59
C HIS A 65 5.28 -1.20 29.44
N GLY A 66 5.32 -0.72 28.19
CA GLY A 66 5.05 -1.52 26.99
C GLY A 66 3.57 -1.60 26.59
N TYR A 67 2.67 -0.85 27.25
CA TYR A 67 1.25 -0.79 26.87
C TYR A 67 1.03 0.16 25.69
N LEU A 68 0.12 -0.23 24.81
CA LEU A 68 -0.25 0.56 23.65
C LEU A 68 -1.10 1.78 24.02
N ASN A 69 -0.65 2.96 23.58
CA ASN A 69 -1.52 4.13 23.53
C ASN A 69 -2.44 4.02 22.31
N LYS A 70 -3.67 3.54 22.51
CA LYS A 70 -4.64 3.36 21.40
C LYS A 70 -4.94 4.65 20.64
N GLY A 71 -4.90 5.81 21.30
CA GLY A 71 -5.10 7.11 20.66
C GLY A 71 -3.95 7.54 19.74
N GLY A 72 -2.77 6.95 19.89
CA GLY A 72 -1.59 7.21 19.07
C GLY A 72 -1.39 6.22 17.91
N VAL A 73 -2.37 5.32 17.66
CA VAL A 73 -2.26 4.35 16.56
C VAL A 73 -2.77 4.96 15.27
N THR A 74 -1.94 4.92 14.23
CA THR A 74 -2.32 5.29 12.86
C THR A 74 -2.09 4.11 11.91
N ILE A 75 -3.13 3.69 11.21
CA ILE A 75 -3.08 2.66 10.18
C ILE A 75 -3.52 3.30 8.86
N THR A 76 -2.70 3.23 7.83
CA THR A 76 -3.00 3.88 6.55
C THR A 76 -2.83 2.90 5.39
N ALA A 77 -3.82 2.86 4.50
CA ALA A 77 -3.72 2.19 3.21
C ALA A 77 -2.98 3.10 2.22
N HIS A 78 -2.03 2.55 1.49
CA HIS A 78 -1.21 3.27 0.51
C HIS A 78 -1.25 2.63 -0.85
N PHE A 79 -1.22 3.48 -1.87
CA PHE A 79 -0.86 3.14 -3.24
C PHE A 79 0.60 3.56 -3.49
N TYR A 80 1.36 2.73 -4.19
CA TYR A 80 2.78 2.97 -4.47
C TYR A 80 3.01 3.23 -5.96
N PRO A 81 3.09 4.50 -6.41
CA PRO A 81 3.25 4.86 -7.81
C PRO A 81 4.38 4.15 -8.54
N GLN A 82 5.59 4.10 -7.92
CA GLN A 82 6.79 3.53 -8.55
C GLN A 82 6.72 2.01 -8.74
N PHE A 83 5.86 1.33 -8.00
CA PHE A 83 5.65 -0.11 -8.08
C PHE A 83 4.37 -0.48 -8.82
N SER A 84 3.59 0.52 -9.23
CA SER A 84 2.37 0.38 -10.03
C SER A 84 2.64 0.80 -11.46
N TRP A 85 2.20 -0.02 -12.41
CA TRP A 85 2.48 0.22 -13.81
C TRP A 85 1.30 -0.20 -14.71
N TYR A 86 1.30 0.27 -15.93
CA TYR A 86 0.34 -0.08 -16.95
C TYR A 86 0.97 -0.07 -18.34
N ARG A 87 0.33 -0.76 -19.29
CA ARG A 87 0.71 -0.71 -20.70
C ARG A 87 -0.21 0.28 -21.42
N PRO A 88 0.32 1.37 -22.00
CA PRO A 88 -0.51 2.42 -22.60
C PRO A 88 -1.48 1.94 -23.69
N LYS A 89 -1.14 0.87 -24.39
CA LYS A 89 -1.99 0.29 -25.46
C LYS A 89 -3.23 -0.43 -24.94
N ASP A 90 -3.22 -0.86 -23.67
CA ASP A 90 -4.25 -1.70 -23.07
C ASP A 90 -5.16 -0.89 -22.11
N THR A 91 -4.96 0.42 -22.03
CA THR A 91 -5.69 1.28 -21.07
C THR A 91 -7.15 1.43 -21.41
N THR A 92 -8.02 1.12 -20.45
CA THR A 92 -9.46 1.37 -20.49
C THR A 92 -9.90 1.94 -19.15
N ALA A 93 -11.05 2.61 -19.12
CA ALA A 93 -11.68 3.05 -17.87
C ALA A 93 -12.05 1.85 -16.99
N TYR A 94 -12.39 0.75 -17.61
CA TYR A 94 -12.73 -0.51 -16.95
C TYR A 94 -11.51 -1.10 -16.22
N LEU A 95 -10.36 -1.26 -16.92
CA LEU A 95 -9.13 -1.72 -16.30
C LEU A 95 -8.68 -0.80 -15.16
N LEU A 96 -8.82 0.52 -15.33
CA LEU A 96 -8.50 1.47 -14.25
C LEU A 96 -9.42 1.26 -13.04
N SER A 97 -10.70 0.92 -13.24
CA SER A 97 -11.61 0.61 -12.15
C SER A 97 -11.18 -0.65 -11.38
N HIS A 98 -10.71 -1.67 -12.10
CA HIS A 98 -10.13 -2.88 -11.52
C HIS A 98 -8.92 -2.55 -10.62
N GLU A 99 -7.98 -1.78 -11.15
CA GLU A 99 -6.78 -1.37 -10.41
C GLU A 99 -7.11 -0.52 -9.16
N ARG A 100 -8.15 0.32 -9.23
CA ARG A 100 -8.67 1.07 -8.07
C ARG A 100 -9.26 0.15 -7.02
N SER A 101 -9.92 -0.93 -7.44
CA SER A 101 -10.50 -1.91 -6.50
C SER A 101 -9.46 -2.58 -5.62
N HIS A 102 -8.23 -2.81 -6.12
CA HIS A 102 -7.11 -3.26 -5.30
C HIS A 102 -6.78 -2.27 -4.17
N PHE A 103 -6.86 -0.99 -4.44
CA PHE A 103 -6.62 0.04 -3.43
C PHE A 103 -7.77 0.13 -2.41
N ASP A 104 -9.03 0.01 -2.87
CA ASP A 104 -10.20 -0.05 -2.01
C ASP A 104 -10.18 -1.28 -1.09
N ILE A 105 -9.78 -2.45 -1.60
CA ILE A 105 -9.57 -3.67 -0.79
C ILE A 105 -8.52 -3.42 0.29
N THR A 106 -7.47 -2.67 -0.01
CA THR A 106 -6.43 -2.33 0.98
C THR A 106 -7.00 -1.43 2.07
N GLU A 107 -7.81 -0.43 1.73
CA GLU A 107 -8.49 0.42 2.73
C GLU A 107 -9.50 -0.35 3.60
N ILE A 108 -10.27 -1.28 3.03
CA ILE A 108 -11.14 -2.16 3.80
C ILE A 108 -10.34 -2.85 4.92
N HIS A 109 -9.14 -3.34 4.60
CA HIS A 109 -8.31 -4.03 5.57
C HIS A 109 -7.62 -3.07 6.56
N ALA A 110 -7.31 -1.83 6.14
CA ALA A 110 -6.91 -0.79 7.09
C ALA A 110 -8.00 -0.53 8.14
N ARG A 111 -9.26 -0.40 7.72
CA ARG A 111 -10.42 -0.24 8.62
C ARG A 111 -10.64 -1.46 9.52
N LYS A 112 -10.53 -2.68 8.98
CA LYS A 112 -10.59 -3.90 9.79
C LYS A 112 -9.50 -3.94 10.86
N LEU A 113 -8.29 -3.52 10.54
CA LEU A 113 -7.20 -3.47 11.51
C LEU A 113 -7.45 -2.41 12.58
N ARG A 114 -7.91 -1.21 12.20
CA ARG A 114 -8.30 -0.15 13.16
C ARG A 114 -9.39 -0.65 14.11
N LYS A 115 -10.42 -1.34 13.58
CA LYS A 115 -11.47 -1.96 14.40
C LYS A 115 -10.88 -2.96 15.40
N ARG A 116 -10.09 -3.94 14.93
CA ARG A 116 -9.50 -4.97 15.80
C ARG A 116 -8.63 -4.35 16.89
N ILE A 117 -7.83 -3.33 16.58
CA ILE A 117 -7.01 -2.63 17.55
C ILE A 117 -7.88 -1.91 18.59
N SER A 118 -8.98 -1.28 18.17
CA SER A 118 -9.88 -0.57 19.10
C SER A 118 -10.56 -1.52 20.10
N GLU A 119 -10.88 -2.73 19.66
CA GLU A 119 -11.59 -3.76 20.45
C GLU A 119 -10.64 -4.65 21.28
N TYR A 120 -9.34 -4.71 20.92
CA TYR A 120 -8.38 -5.61 21.57
C TYR A 120 -7.95 -5.09 22.95
N ALA A 121 -7.87 -6.00 23.93
CA ALA A 121 -7.34 -5.70 25.27
C ALA A 121 -5.82 -5.95 25.30
N PHE A 122 -5.05 -4.88 25.02
CA PHE A 122 -3.59 -4.95 24.99
C PHE A 122 -3.00 -5.13 26.38
N THR A 123 -1.88 -5.89 26.43
CA THR A 123 -1.06 -6.09 27.65
C THR A 123 0.25 -5.33 27.52
N SER A 124 1.16 -5.47 28.50
CA SER A 124 2.53 -4.97 28.41
C SER A 124 3.35 -5.54 27.24
N ASN A 125 2.82 -6.57 26.54
CA ASN A 125 3.42 -7.13 25.33
C ASN A 125 2.76 -6.59 24.03
N SER A 126 2.27 -5.34 24.09
CA SER A 126 1.50 -4.72 23.00
C SER A 126 2.23 -4.73 21.64
N LYS A 127 3.56 -4.65 21.63
CA LYS A 127 4.35 -4.70 20.38
C LYS A 127 4.10 -5.99 19.59
N ASP A 128 4.13 -7.14 20.25
CA ASP A 128 3.92 -8.43 19.60
C ASP A 128 2.43 -8.67 19.31
N GLU A 129 1.56 -8.12 20.14
CA GLU A 129 0.12 -8.22 19.97
C GLU A 129 -0.37 -7.44 18.74
N ILE A 130 0.08 -6.19 18.58
CA ILE A 130 -0.26 -5.39 17.39
C ILE A 130 0.36 -5.98 16.13
N LYS A 131 1.58 -6.53 16.22
CA LYS A 131 2.20 -7.23 15.09
C LYS A 131 1.38 -8.43 14.65
N ARG A 132 0.89 -9.26 15.58
CA ARG A 132 0.03 -10.42 15.23
C ARG A 132 -1.27 -9.97 14.55
N LEU A 133 -1.93 -8.92 15.05
CA LEU A 133 -3.13 -8.38 14.43
C LEU A 133 -2.86 -7.87 13.01
N TYR A 134 -1.74 -7.17 12.83
CA TYR A 134 -1.30 -6.69 11.53
C TYR A 134 -1.05 -7.84 10.55
N ASP A 135 -0.24 -8.82 10.95
CA ASP A 135 0.13 -9.97 10.11
C ASP A 135 -1.13 -10.76 9.66
N GLN A 136 -2.11 -10.90 10.58
CA GLN A 136 -3.38 -11.58 10.28
C GLN A 136 -4.19 -10.79 9.25
N VAL A 137 -4.35 -9.48 9.43
CA VAL A 137 -5.11 -8.63 8.52
C VAL A 137 -4.42 -8.52 7.16
N GLU A 138 -3.09 -8.45 7.13
CA GLU A 138 -2.32 -8.41 5.89
C GLU A 138 -2.49 -9.72 5.09
N LYS A 139 -2.52 -10.86 5.77
CA LYS A 139 -2.83 -12.15 5.13
C LYS A 139 -4.25 -12.17 4.55
N GLU A 140 -5.24 -11.68 5.27
CA GLU A 140 -6.62 -11.56 4.78
C GLU A 140 -6.72 -10.63 3.57
N ARG A 141 -5.99 -9.49 3.60
CA ARG A 141 -5.91 -8.56 2.47
C ARG A 141 -5.35 -9.24 1.22
N GLN A 142 -4.22 -9.94 1.36
CA GLN A 142 -3.60 -10.66 0.25
C GLN A 142 -4.53 -11.74 -0.32
N GLN A 143 -5.23 -12.47 0.53
CA GLN A 143 -6.20 -13.47 0.10
C GLN A 143 -7.36 -12.87 -0.69
N MET A 144 -7.91 -11.74 -0.23
CA MET A 144 -9.01 -11.06 -0.93
C MET A 144 -8.54 -10.47 -2.26
N GLN A 145 -7.32 -9.95 -2.35
CA GLN A 145 -6.70 -9.48 -3.60
C GLN A 145 -6.58 -10.62 -4.62
N MET A 146 -6.03 -11.75 -4.20
CA MET A 146 -5.88 -12.92 -5.07
C MET A 146 -7.23 -13.49 -5.52
N GLN A 147 -8.22 -13.51 -4.62
CA GLN A 147 -9.57 -13.96 -4.96
C GLN A 147 -10.23 -13.02 -5.97
N PHE A 148 -10.13 -11.71 -5.78
CA PHE A 148 -10.62 -10.70 -6.71
C PHE A 148 -10.03 -10.89 -8.11
N ASP A 149 -8.71 -11.00 -8.22
CA ASP A 149 -8.01 -11.23 -9.47
C ASP A 149 -8.45 -12.53 -10.16
N SER A 150 -8.51 -13.61 -9.38
CA SER A 150 -8.89 -14.94 -9.90
C SER A 150 -10.32 -14.97 -10.42
N GLU A 151 -11.28 -14.42 -9.67
CA GLU A 151 -12.70 -14.46 -10.03
C GLU A 151 -13.03 -13.50 -11.18
N THR A 152 -12.35 -12.34 -11.24
CA THR A 152 -12.49 -11.38 -12.34
C THR A 152 -11.67 -11.77 -13.57
N ASN A 153 -10.89 -12.85 -13.48
CA ASN A 153 -9.92 -13.24 -14.50
C ASN A 153 -9.03 -12.05 -14.92
N HIS A 154 -8.47 -11.34 -13.92
CA HIS A 154 -7.66 -10.14 -14.11
C HIS A 154 -8.33 -9.13 -15.04
N SER A 155 -9.50 -8.63 -14.63
CA SER A 155 -10.29 -7.62 -15.37
C SER A 155 -10.91 -8.11 -16.71
N ARG A 156 -11.00 -9.42 -16.95
CA ARG A 156 -11.59 -9.97 -18.19
C ARG A 156 -13.02 -10.46 -18.00
N ASN A 157 -13.44 -10.77 -16.78
CA ASN A 157 -14.79 -11.19 -16.45
C ASN A 157 -15.61 -10.01 -15.90
N HIS A 158 -16.22 -9.27 -16.80
CA HIS A 158 -16.98 -8.05 -16.46
C HIS A 158 -18.13 -8.30 -15.50
N THR A 159 -18.85 -9.40 -15.68
CA THR A 159 -19.99 -9.76 -14.81
C THR A 159 -19.53 -9.98 -13.37
N GLN A 160 -18.46 -10.72 -13.19
CA GLN A 160 -17.92 -11.00 -11.86
C GLN A 160 -17.33 -9.74 -11.22
N GLU A 161 -16.72 -8.86 -11.99
CA GLU A 161 -16.18 -7.59 -11.51
C GLU A 161 -17.29 -6.63 -11.00
N GLU A 162 -18.42 -6.59 -11.67
CA GLU A 162 -19.58 -5.82 -11.17
C GLU A 162 -20.09 -6.34 -9.82
N ILE A 163 -20.06 -7.65 -9.60
CA ILE A 163 -20.39 -8.26 -8.30
C ILE A 163 -19.36 -7.82 -7.26
N TRP A 164 -18.08 -7.89 -7.57
CA TRP A 164 -17.00 -7.46 -6.68
C TRP A 164 -17.08 -5.98 -6.33
N HIS A 165 -17.38 -5.10 -7.29
CA HIS A 165 -17.56 -3.67 -7.02
C HIS A 165 -18.69 -3.41 -6.00
N LYS A 166 -19.78 -4.21 -6.03
CA LYS A 166 -20.85 -4.11 -5.03
C LYS A 166 -20.37 -4.62 -3.65
N VAL A 167 -19.63 -5.72 -3.61
CA VAL A 167 -19.07 -6.28 -2.37
C VAL A 167 -18.09 -5.30 -1.73
N ILE A 168 -17.13 -4.76 -2.50
CA ILE A 168 -16.13 -3.79 -2.03
C ILE A 168 -16.82 -2.54 -1.47
N ARG A 169 -17.79 -1.97 -2.21
CA ARG A 169 -18.54 -0.80 -1.74
C ARG A 169 -19.26 -1.07 -0.43
N LYS A 170 -19.99 -2.20 -0.34
CA LYS A 170 -20.69 -2.60 0.87
C LYS A 170 -19.73 -2.73 2.07
N MET A 171 -18.54 -3.31 1.86
CA MET A 171 -17.54 -3.42 2.93
C MET A 171 -16.95 -2.07 3.33
N LEU A 172 -16.69 -1.17 2.40
CA LEU A 172 -16.28 0.22 2.72
C LEU A 172 -17.34 0.96 3.53
N GLU A 173 -18.63 0.73 3.25
CA GLU A 173 -19.75 1.27 4.02
C GLU A 173 -19.85 0.63 5.41
N GLU A 174 -19.74 -0.70 5.50
CA GLU A 174 -19.81 -1.43 6.77
C GLU A 174 -18.75 -0.98 7.78
N TYR A 175 -17.53 -0.70 7.30
CA TYR A 175 -16.41 -0.26 8.13
C TYR A 175 -16.18 1.26 8.11
N TRP A 176 -17.17 2.06 7.69
CA TRP A 176 -17.01 3.51 7.49
C TRP A 176 -16.58 4.26 8.77
N VAL A 177 -17.06 3.83 9.95
CA VAL A 177 -16.72 4.43 11.25
C VAL A 177 -15.23 4.31 11.61
N TYR A 178 -14.50 3.46 10.93
CA TYR A 178 -13.05 3.26 11.09
C TYR A 178 -12.25 3.94 9.97
N THR A 179 -12.83 4.88 9.22
CA THR A 179 -12.10 5.75 8.29
C THR A 179 -11.21 6.73 9.07
N LEU A 180 -10.03 7.11 8.51
CA LEU A 180 -9.18 8.16 9.06
C LEU A 180 -9.80 9.53 8.82
#